data_0feebfc9bd764dbf6972852729b53834
#
_entry.id   0feebfc9bd764dbf6972852729b53834
#
_cell.length_a   1.000
_cell.length_b   1.000
_cell.length_c   1.000
_cell.angle_alpha   90.00
_cell.angle_beta   90.00
_cell.angle_gamma   90.00
#
_symmetry.space_group_name_H-M   'P 1'
#
loop_
_entity.id
_entity.type
_entity.pdbx_description
1 polymer ?
#
loop_
_entity_poly.entity_id
_entity_poly.type
_entity_poly.pdbx_seq_one_letter_code
_entity_poly.pdbx_strand_id
1 'polypeptide(L)'
;MRTDAESSESRFLSVRVPAALRHRLKELAAKQQTSVQQLVRQAIEDLLREADRSPPGLSETLNTLRAHADDFRRQGVRHLYIFGSIARGDARATSDIDLALDIDPDADFSLLDLIGVQQMADELLGWPTDVVERRGLKRFVRPEVEREAVTVF
;
A
#
# COMPACT_ATOMS: atom_id res chain seq x y z
N MET A 1 34.51 -23.24 7.52
CA MET A 1 34.29 -21.93 6.90
C MET A 1 34.12 -22.16 5.40
N ARG A 2 32.90 -22.36 4.94
CA ARG A 2 32.56 -22.41 3.51
C ARG A 2 31.74 -21.17 3.22
N THR A 3 32.35 -20.21 2.56
CA THR A 3 31.69 -19.06 1.96
C THR A 3 31.02 -19.54 0.69
N ASP A 4 29.72 -19.73 0.72
CA ASP A 4 28.88 -19.88 -0.48
C ASP A 4 28.85 -18.53 -1.18
N ALA A 5 29.79 -18.33 -2.10
CA ALA A 5 29.66 -17.31 -3.12
C ALA A 5 28.57 -17.82 -4.09
N GLU A 6 27.36 -17.32 -3.94
CA GLU A 6 26.32 -17.44 -4.98
C GLU A 6 26.87 -16.82 -6.25
N SER A 7 27.41 -17.68 -7.11
CA SER A 7 27.74 -17.33 -8.47
C SER A 7 26.44 -16.95 -9.16
N SER A 8 26.31 -15.68 -9.53
CA SER A 8 25.23 -15.09 -10.35
C SER A 8 25.25 -15.78 -11.73
N GLU A 9 24.73 -17.01 -11.80
CA GLU A 9 24.58 -17.77 -13.03
C GLU A 9 23.46 -17.14 -13.85
N SER A 10 23.84 -16.35 -14.87
CA SER A 10 22.87 -15.74 -15.78
C SER A 10 22.19 -16.83 -16.61
N ARG A 11 20.91 -17.07 -16.35
CA ARG A 11 20.07 -18.02 -17.11
C ARG A 11 19.18 -17.26 -18.09
N PHE A 12 18.88 -17.91 -19.22
CA PHE A 12 18.08 -17.31 -20.29
C PHE A 12 16.59 -17.51 -20.01
N LEU A 13 15.83 -16.39 -19.99
CA LEU A 13 14.37 -16.36 -19.92
C LEU A 13 13.81 -15.92 -21.27
N SER A 14 12.95 -16.72 -21.91
CA SER A 14 12.30 -16.40 -23.18
C SER A 14 10.80 -16.23 -23.01
N VAL A 15 10.29 -15.06 -23.41
CA VAL A 15 8.86 -14.73 -23.35
C VAL A 15 8.38 -14.26 -24.72
N ARG A 16 7.22 -14.77 -25.16
CA ARG A 16 6.54 -14.30 -26.38
C ARG A 16 5.62 -13.13 -26.03
N VAL A 17 5.78 -12.01 -26.71
CA VAL A 17 4.95 -10.83 -26.53
C VAL A 17 4.31 -10.40 -27.86
N PRO A 18 3.11 -9.77 -27.83
CA PRO A 18 2.49 -9.21 -29.04
C PRO A 18 3.41 -8.19 -29.73
N ALA A 19 3.34 -8.12 -31.07
CA ALA A 19 4.18 -7.22 -31.86
C ALA A 19 4.05 -5.73 -31.42
N ALA A 20 2.84 -5.29 -31.10
CA ALA A 20 2.59 -3.93 -30.63
C ALA A 20 3.32 -3.63 -29.30
N LEU A 21 3.33 -4.57 -28.35
CA LEU A 21 4.06 -4.41 -27.07
C LEU A 21 5.56 -4.36 -27.31
N ARG A 22 6.09 -5.23 -28.19
CA ARG A 22 7.51 -5.21 -28.57
C ARG A 22 7.93 -3.88 -29.18
N HIS A 23 7.07 -3.28 -30.02
CA HIS A 23 7.35 -1.97 -30.64
C HIS A 23 7.43 -0.87 -29.58
N ARG A 24 6.45 -0.80 -28.67
CA ARG A 24 6.41 0.16 -27.56
C ARG A 24 7.62 0.03 -26.63
N LEU A 25 8.07 -1.21 -26.33
CA LEU A 25 9.28 -1.44 -25.53
C LEU A 25 10.55 -0.90 -26.21
N LYS A 26 10.66 -1.05 -27.55
CA LYS A 26 11.79 -0.48 -28.29
C LYS A 26 11.79 1.05 -28.28
N GLU A 27 10.62 1.68 -28.46
CA GLU A 27 10.48 3.14 -28.38
C GLU A 27 10.84 3.65 -26.98
N LEU A 28 10.37 2.98 -25.93
CA LEU A 28 10.68 3.36 -24.57
C LEU A 28 12.17 3.21 -24.24
N ALA A 29 12.78 2.11 -24.65
CA ALA A 29 14.21 1.86 -24.49
C ALA A 29 15.05 2.94 -25.20
N ALA A 30 14.66 3.33 -26.43
CA ALA A 30 15.32 4.41 -27.15
C ALA A 30 15.18 5.77 -26.45
N LYS A 31 13.99 6.10 -25.94
CA LYS A 31 13.76 7.34 -25.16
C LYS A 31 14.61 7.40 -23.88
N GLN A 32 14.77 6.28 -23.20
CA GLN A 32 15.56 6.18 -21.97
C GLN A 32 17.03 5.89 -22.20
N GLN A 33 17.50 5.85 -23.46
CA GLN A 33 18.88 5.55 -23.84
C GLN A 33 19.40 4.23 -23.24
N THR A 34 18.53 3.20 -23.18
CA THR A 34 18.83 1.89 -22.61
C THR A 34 18.48 0.77 -23.60
N SER A 35 18.81 -0.46 -23.28
CA SER A 35 18.42 -1.63 -24.09
C SER A 35 17.07 -2.19 -23.63
N VAL A 36 16.31 -2.83 -24.55
CA VAL A 36 15.07 -3.56 -24.21
C VAL A 36 15.34 -4.62 -23.13
N GLN A 37 16.50 -5.28 -23.18
CA GLN A 37 16.91 -6.26 -22.17
C GLN A 37 17.02 -5.65 -20.76
N GLN A 38 17.68 -4.49 -20.66
CA GLN A 38 17.83 -3.79 -19.38
C GLN A 38 16.48 -3.33 -18.84
N LEU A 39 15.62 -2.80 -19.72
CA LEU A 39 14.29 -2.33 -19.35
C LEU A 39 13.40 -3.47 -18.85
N VAL A 40 13.43 -4.64 -19.51
CA VAL A 40 12.70 -5.83 -19.08
C VAL A 40 13.28 -6.39 -17.78
N ARG A 41 14.60 -6.45 -17.65
CA ARG A 41 15.24 -6.88 -16.39
C ARG A 41 14.82 -5.99 -15.23
N GLN A 42 14.90 -4.68 -15.38
CA GLN A 42 14.49 -3.72 -14.37
C GLN A 42 13.03 -3.92 -13.98
N ALA A 43 12.12 -4.08 -14.95
CA ALA A 43 10.72 -4.33 -14.70
C ALA A 43 10.47 -5.63 -13.93
N ILE A 44 11.24 -6.70 -14.23
CA ILE A 44 11.15 -7.97 -13.48
C ILE A 44 11.69 -7.81 -12.06
N GLU A 45 12.83 -7.15 -11.88
CA GLU A 45 13.42 -6.89 -10.56
C GLU A 45 12.48 -6.04 -9.69
N ASP A 46 11.84 -5.02 -10.27
CA ASP A 46 10.88 -4.16 -9.58
C ASP A 46 9.61 -4.96 -9.20
N LEU A 47 9.10 -5.81 -10.10
CA LEU A 47 7.97 -6.70 -9.83
C LEU A 47 8.27 -7.69 -8.70
N LEU A 48 9.46 -8.31 -8.70
CA LEU A 48 9.87 -9.23 -7.65
C LEU A 48 10.05 -8.51 -6.31
N ARG A 49 10.68 -7.33 -6.33
CA ARG A 49 10.83 -6.49 -5.14
C ARG A 49 9.47 -6.09 -4.55
N GLU A 50 8.50 -5.76 -5.40
CA GLU A 50 7.13 -5.46 -4.97
C GLU A 50 6.43 -6.71 -4.41
N ALA A 51 6.62 -7.87 -5.03
CA ALA A 51 6.06 -9.14 -4.56
C ALA A 51 6.66 -9.61 -3.22
N ASP A 52 7.92 -9.27 -2.96
CA ASP A 52 8.62 -9.60 -1.72
C ASP A 52 8.34 -8.60 -0.58
N ARG A 53 7.71 -7.44 -0.90
CA ARG A 53 7.28 -6.49 0.14
C ARG A 53 6.18 -7.13 0.97
N SER A 54 6.28 -6.92 2.26
CA SER A 54 5.22 -7.26 3.21
C SER A 54 4.61 -5.96 3.75
N PRO A 55 3.29 -5.91 3.96
CA PRO A 55 2.69 -4.76 4.60
C PRO A 55 3.25 -4.60 6.02
N PRO A 56 3.29 -3.37 6.55
CA PRO A 56 3.72 -3.15 7.92
C PRO A 56 2.82 -3.92 8.89
N GLY A 57 3.40 -4.46 9.94
CA GLY A 57 2.65 -5.18 10.97
C GLY A 57 1.76 -4.23 11.80
N LEU A 58 0.75 -4.77 12.50
CA LEU A 58 -0.19 -3.99 13.31
C LEU A 58 0.53 -3.03 14.27
N SER A 59 1.56 -3.49 14.97
CA SER A 59 2.29 -2.65 15.94
C SER A 59 3.02 -1.49 15.28
N GLU A 60 3.63 -1.71 14.12
CA GLU A 60 4.31 -0.68 13.35
C GLU A 60 3.32 0.35 12.82
N THR A 61 2.23 -0.11 12.21
CA THR A 61 1.13 0.74 11.72
C THR A 61 0.55 1.60 12.84
N LEU A 62 0.27 1.01 14.01
CA LEU A 62 -0.23 1.73 15.18
C LEU A 62 0.73 2.83 15.63
N ASN A 63 2.03 2.51 15.73
CA ASN A 63 3.04 3.47 16.20
C ASN A 63 3.17 4.64 15.22
N THR A 64 3.23 4.37 13.92
CA THR A 64 3.32 5.40 12.88
C THR A 64 2.10 6.31 12.90
N LEU A 65 0.89 5.75 12.88
CA LEU A 65 -0.34 6.56 12.87
C LEU A 65 -0.53 7.35 14.18
N ARG A 66 -0.18 6.78 15.34
CA ARG A 66 -0.24 7.48 16.64
C ARG A 66 0.72 8.66 16.72
N ALA A 67 1.92 8.52 16.17
CA ALA A 67 2.90 9.61 16.13
C ALA A 67 2.38 10.83 15.35
N HIS A 68 1.45 10.61 14.41
CA HIS A 68 0.85 11.64 13.57
C HIS A 68 -0.63 11.93 13.91
N ALA A 69 -1.11 11.53 15.09
CA ALA A 69 -2.52 11.71 15.48
C ALA A 69 -3.01 13.16 15.38
N ASP A 70 -2.15 14.13 15.69
CA ASP A 70 -2.51 15.55 15.63
C ASP A 70 -2.65 16.06 14.19
N ASP A 71 -1.93 15.44 13.23
CA ASP A 71 -2.07 15.77 11.80
C ASP A 71 -3.45 15.33 11.31
N PHE A 72 -3.88 14.12 11.66
CA PHE A 72 -5.22 13.63 11.36
C PHE A 72 -6.33 14.45 12.02
N ARG A 73 -6.15 14.84 13.29
CA ARG A 73 -7.10 15.70 13.99
C ARG A 73 -7.27 17.08 13.33
N ARG A 74 -6.17 17.66 12.83
CA ARG A 74 -6.24 18.93 12.07
C ARG A 74 -7.04 18.82 10.77
N GLN A 75 -7.14 17.60 10.22
CA GLN A 75 -7.99 17.31 9.06
C GLN A 75 -9.43 16.94 9.44
N GLY A 76 -9.83 17.06 10.70
CA GLY A 76 -11.21 16.79 11.14
C GLY A 76 -11.47 15.34 11.54
N VAL A 77 -10.42 14.50 11.69
CA VAL A 77 -10.57 13.13 12.19
C VAL A 77 -10.60 13.13 13.71
N ARG A 78 -11.70 12.65 14.29
CA ARG A 78 -11.87 12.52 15.74
C ARG A 78 -11.23 11.25 16.29
N HIS A 79 -11.51 10.12 15.67
CA HIS A 79 -10.94 8.82 16.01
C HIS A 79 -10.54 8.08 14.75
N LEU A 80 -9.46 7.31 14.84
CA LEU A 80 -8.93 6.47 13.76
C LEU A 80 -8.79 5.03 14.26
N TYR A 81 -9.14 4.09 13.41
CA TYR A 81 -9.12 2.65 13.70
C TYR A 81 -8.46 1.90 12.57
N ILE A 82 -7.74 0.82 12.89
CA ILE A 82 -7.26 -0.17 11.93
C ILE A 82 -8.17 -1.38 12.02
N PHE A 83 -8.57 -1.94 10.89
CA PHE A 83 -9.35 -3.16 10.82
C PHE A 83 -8.85 -4.09 9.70
N GLY A 84 -9.60 -5.15 9.37
CA GLY A 84 -9.25 -6.04 8.27
C GLY A 84 -8.00 -6.87 8.52
N SER A 85 -7.28 -7.18 7.46
CA SER A 85 -6.18 -8.15 7.47
C SER A 85 -5.00 -7.74 8.36
N ILE A 86 -4.68 -6.46 8.46
CA ILE A 86 -3.63 -5.96 9.37
C ILE A 86 -4.02 -6.16 10.83
N ALA A 87 -5.26 -5.85 11.19
CA ALA A 87 -5.76 -6.03 12.55
C ALA A 87 -5.79 -7.49 12.97
N ARG A 88 -6.12 -8.40 12.05
CA ARG A 88 -6.12 -9.85 12.28
C ARG A 88 -4.75 -10.51 12.21
N GLY A 89 -3.75 -9.84 11.62
CA GLY A 89 -2.41 -10.40 11.41
C GLY A 89 -2.29 -11.40 10.25
N ASP A 90 -3.22 -11.37 9.30
CA ASP A 90 -3.26 -12.24 8.11
C ASP A 90 -3.02 -11.49 6.78
N ALA A 91 -2.48 -10.26 6.86
CA ALA A 91 -2.17 -9.43 5.71
C ALA A 91 -1.13 -10.07 4.78
N ARG A 92 -1.31 -9.88 3.47
CA ARG A 92 -0.45 -10.39 2.40
C ARG A 92 0.16 -9.21 1.63
N ALA A 93 1.15 -9.48 0.79
CA ALA A 93 1.80 -8.48 -0.06
C ALA A 93 0.84 -7.69 -0.96
N THR A 94 -0.35 -8.21 -1.24
CA THR A 94 -1.40 -7.54 -2.04
C THR A 94 -2.53 -6.96 -1.20
N SER A 95 -2.43 -7.00 0.14
CA SER A 95 -3.43 -6.44 1.04
C SER A 95 -3.21 -4.95 1.23
N ASP A 96 -4.27 -4.16 1.14
CA ASP A 96 -4.27 -2.77 1.59
C ASP A 96 -4.40 -2.69 3.12
N ILE A 97 -4.11 -1.55 3.70
CA ILE A 97 -4.33 -1.28 5.13
C ILE A 97 -5.70 -0.64 5.27
N ASP A 98 -6.64 -1.37 5.88
CA ASP A 98 -8.00 -0.90 6.07
C ASP A 98 -8.09 0.02 7.29
N LEU A 99 -8.50 1.27 7.07
CA LEU A 99 -8.66 2.30 8.10
C LEU A 99 -10.13 2.76 8.17
N ALA A 100 -10.67 2.83 9.37
CA ALA A 100 -11.96 3.44 9.61
C ALA A 100 -11.78 4.70 10.47
N LEU A 101 -12.53 5.76 10.16
CA LEU A 101 -12.46 7.00 10.92
C LEU A 101 -13.84 7.47 11.41
N ASP A 102 -13.84 8.14 12.53
CA ASP A 102 -14.94 8.99 12.97
C ASP A 102 -14.56 10.45 12.73
N ILE A 103 -15.44 11.19 12.07
CA ILE A 103 -15.28 12.61 11.79
C ILE A 103 -15.69 13.43 13.02
N ASP A 104 -15.00 14.54 13.29
CA ASP A 104 -15.43 15.50 14.29
C ASP A 104 -16.78 16.09 13.84
N PRO A 105 -17.82 16.06 14.68
CA PRO A 105 -19.14 16.59 14.34
C PRO A 105 -19.16 18.07 13.98
N ASP A 106 -18.18 18.83 14.46
CA ASP A 106 -18.04 20.27 14.22
C ASP A 106 -17.15 20.59 13.01
N ALA A 107 -16.54 19.58 12.36
CA ALA A 107 -15.73 19.74 11.17
C ALA A 107 -16.60 19.76 9.90
N ASP A 108 -16.31 20.70 9.00
CA ASP A 108 -16.86 20.72 7.63
C ASP A 108 -16.05 19.75 6.75
N PHE A 109 -16.30 18.44 6.93
CA PHE A 109 -15.54 17.37 6.34
C PHE A 109 -16.19 16.89 5.03
N SER A 110 -15.47 17.00 3.95
CA SER A 110 -15.90 16.64 2.59
C SER A 110 -15.26 15.35 2.09
N LEU A 111 -15.68 14.88 0.90
CA LEU A 111 -15.03 13.77 0.21
C LEU A 111 -13.57 14.09 -0.14
N LEU A 112 -13.24 15.36 -0.40
CA LEU A 112 -11.85 15.76 -0.70
C LEU A 112 -10.96 15.63 0.53
N ASP A 113 -11.50 15.91 1.72
CA ASP A 113 -10.78 15.74 2.97
C ASP A 113 -10.53 14.26 3.27
N LEU A 114 -11.51 13.37 2.96
CA LEU A 114 -11.32 11.93 3.07
C LEU A 114 -10.19 11.43 2.17
N ILE A 115 -10.13 11.91 0.92
CA ILE A 115 -9.04 11.60 -0.01
C ILE A 115 -7.70 12.12 0.53
N GLY A 116 -7.69 13.33 1.11
CA GLY A 116 -6.50 13.91 1.75
C GLY A 116 -5.99 13.07 2.93
N VAL A 117 -6.91 12.58 3.77
CA VAL A 117 -6.58 11.66 4.87
C VAL A 117 -5.99 10.36 4.35
N GLN A 118 -6.56 9.78 3.29
CA GLN A 118 -6.04 8.56 2.67
C GLN A 118 -4.64 8.78 2.11
N GLN A 119 -4.42 9.84 1.34
CA GLN A 119 -3.09 10.15 0.79
C GLN A 119 -2.04 10.33 1.89
N MET A 120 -2.39 11.03 2.96
CA MET A 120 -1.50 11.19 4.11
C MET A 120 -1.18 9.84 4.77
N ALA A 121 -2.15 8.96 4.93
CA ALA A 121 -1.94 7.63 5.48
C ALA A 121 -1.03 6.78 4.57
N ASP A 122 -1.25 6.80 3.25
CA ASP A 122 -0.40 6.13 2.25
C ASP A 122 1.06 6.59 2.34
N GLU A 123 1.28 7.89 2.44
CA GLU A 123 2.62 8.49 2.54
C GLU A 123 3.33 8.09 3.85
N LEU A 124 2.61 8.15 4.98
CA LEU A 124 3.15 7.83 6.30
C LEU A 124 3.51 6.35 6.44
N LEU A 125 2.67 5.47 5.90
CA LEU A 125 2.84 4.02 6.01
C LEU A 125 3.70 3.43 4.89
N GLY A 126 3.92 4.18 3.79
CA GLY A 126 4.59 3.68 2.59
C GLY A 126 3.87 2.47 1.97
N TRP A 127 2.57 2.34 2.24
CA TRP A 127 1.72 1.22 1.82
C TRP A 127 0.30 1.72 1.47
N PRO A 128 -0.37 1.15 0.46
CA PRO A 128 -1.73 1.55 0.11
C PRO A 128 -2.70 1.39 1.29
N THR A 129 -3.58 2.38 1.47
CA THR A 129 -4.63 2.34 2.49
C THR A 129 -6.02 2.44 1.86
N ASP A 130 -7.01 1.80 2.46
CA ASP A 130 -8.43 2.02 2.18
C ASP A 130 -9.08 2.70 3.39
N VAL A 131 -9.52 3.95 3.20
CA VAL A 131 -10.03 4.79 4.28
C VAL A 131 -11.54 4.97 4.14
N VAL A 132 -12.28 4.58 5.16
CA VAL A 132 -13.74 4.67 5.18
C VAL A 132 -14.25 5.43 6.41
N GLU A 133 -15.32 6.20 6.23
CA GLU A 133 -16.05 6.76 7.37
C GLU A 133 -16.88 5.65 8.04
N ARG A 134 -16.70 5.47 9.36
CA ARG A 134 -17.36 4.41 10.12
C ARG A 134 -18.91 4.50 10.10
N ARG A 135 -19.45 5.72 10.05
CA ARG A 135 -20.89 5.96 9.93
C ARG A 135 -21.44 5.57 8.56
N GLY A 136 -20.63 5.67 7.50
CA GLY A 136 -20.97 5.30 6.12
C GLY A 136 -20.91 3.80 5.85
N LEU A 137 -20.37 3.00 6.76
CA LEU A 137 -20.26 1.55 6.58
C LEU A 137 -21.63 0.88 6.39
N LYS A 138 -21.71 0.03 5.36
CA LYS A 138 -22.91 -0.77 5.09
C LYS A 138 -23.24 -1.66 6.30
N ARG A 139 -24.54 -1.87 6.56
CA ARG A 139 -25.04 -2.60 7.75
C ARG A 139 -24.42 -3.99 7.94
N PHE A 140 -24.01 -4.66 6.87
CA PHE A 140 -23.42 -6.00 6.94
C PHE A 140 -21.91 -6.00 7.20
N VAL A 141 -21.18 -4.89 6.92
CA VAL A 141 -19.74 -4.74 7.17
C VAL A 141 -19.48 -4.20 8.58
N ARG A 142 -20.36 -3.32 9.06
CA ARG A 142 -20.21 -2.64 10.36
C ARG A 142 -19.95 -3.59 11.54
N PRO A 143 -20.68 -4.72 11.74
CA PRO A 143 -20.43 -5.61 12.89
C PRO A 143 -19.05 -6.26 12.85
N GLU A 144 -18.50 -6.52 11.67
CA GLU A 144 -17.17 -7.08 11.48
C GLU A 144 -16.10 -6.04 11.87
N VAL A 145 -16.23 -4.82 11.35
CA VAL A 145 -15.33 -3.71 11.70
C VAL A 145 -15.38 -3.40 13.19
N GLU A 146 -16.58 -3.33 13.81
CA GLU A 146 -16.73 -3.06 15.25
C GLU A 146 -16.10 -4.14 16.14
N ARG A 147 -16.06 -5.38 15.68
CA ARG A 147 -15.45 -6.50 16.43
C ARG A 147 -13.94 -6.55 16.30
N GLU A 148 -13.41 -6.21 15.14
CA GLU A 148 -11.98 -6.40 14.79
C GLU A 148 -11.17 -5.12 14.86
N ALA A 149 -11.81 -3.97 14.90
CA ALA A 149 -11.14 -2.68 14.86
C ALA A 149 -10.25 -2.44 16.09
N VAL A 150 -9.01 -2.10 15.82
CA VAL A 150 -8.03 -1.69 16.83
C VAL A 150 -7.94 -0.17 16.83
N THR A 151 -8.16 0.45 17.97
CA THR A 151 -8.12 1.92 18.10
C THR A 151 -6.70 2.43 17.97
N VAL A 152 -6.50 3.41 17.08
CA VAL A 152 -5.24 4.16 16.95
C VAL A 152 -5.22 5.28 17.99
N PHE A 153 -6.24 6.17 17.95
CA PHE A 153 -6.46 7.28 18.90
C PHE A 153 -7.92 7.68 18.97
#